data_325311c5ce0768336a7bf12a583025f4
#
_entry.id   325311c5ce0768336a7bf12a583025f4
#
_cell.length_a   1.000
_cell.length_b   1.000
_cell.length_c   1.000
_cell.angle_alpha   90.00
_cell.angle_beta   90.00
_cell.angle_gamma   90.00
#
_symmetry.space_group_name_H-M   'P 1'
#
loop_
_entity.id
_entity.type
_entity.pdbx_description
1 polymer ?
#
loop_
_entity_poly.entity_id
_entity_poly.type
_entity_poly.pdbx_seq_one_letter_code
_entity_poly.pdbx_strand_id
1 'polypeptide(L)'
;MVRRTRSPLPDPLVADIDAAGYLPAVVHDVVVTAVGKDHVVTHLVHDETTFDEMAVRNHLTVLVLTERRLVIAHADDHEGPEGQRMATATSETVPLRSVRGVMLTHTLPDPEHYDGSLAGRGITLTLGWGAVARLDLLPAVCEDPQCEGDHGYEGTVSSDDLSLRIAAETHGVERLEQALIFSSELSARPGR
;
A
#
# COMPACT_ATOMS: atom_id res chain seq x y z
N MET A 1 16.37 -8.70 -31.50
CA MET A 1 16.36 -8.14 -30.14
C MET A 1 15.79 -6.71 -30.24
N VAL A 2 14.48 -6.55 -29.98
CA VAL A 2 13.81 -5.25 -30.12
C VAL A 2 14.12 -4.46 -28.86
N ARG A 3 14.93 -3.41 -28.95
CA ARG A 3 15.06 -2.40 -27.89
C ARG A 3 13.71 -1.67 -27.77
N ARG A 4 12.89 -2.06 -26.82
CA ARG A 4 11.76 -1.24 -26.42
C ARG A 4 12.33 0.06 -25.85
N THR A 5 12.08 1.18 -26.53
CA THR A 5 12.26 2.52 -25.95
C THR A 5 11.27 2.62 -24.77
N ARG A 6 11.80 2.41 -23.56
CA ARG A 6 11.05 2.57 -22.31
C ARG A 6 10.80 4.05 -22.09
N SER A 7 9.59 4.40 -21.70
CA SER A 7 9.31 5.74 -21.18
C SER A 7 10.08 5.88 -19.87
N PRO A 8 10.92 6.87 -19.68
CA PRO A 8 11.62 7.04 -18.42
C PRO A 8 10.60 7.36 -17.32
N LEU A 9 10.79 6.73 -16.14
CA LEU A 9 10.05 7.13 -14.94
C LEU A 9 10.49 8.55 -14.54
N PRO A 10 9.64 9.32 -13.85
CA PRO A 10 10.03 10.60 -13.27
C PRO A 10 11.21 10.45 -12.31
N ASP A 11 12.15 11.41 -12.34
CA ASP A 11 13.34 11.38 -11.48
C ASP A 11 13.01 11.21 -9.98
N PRO A 12 11.96 11.83 -9.39
CA PRO A 12 11.61 11.60 -7.99
C PRO A 12 11.23 10.15 -7.70
N LEU A 13 10.47 9.48 -8.59
CA LEU A 13 10.12 8.06 -8.42
C LEU A 13 11.36 7.17 -8.49
N VAL A 14 12.27 7.46 -9.43
CA VAL A 14 13.55 6.76 -9.53
C VAL A 14 14.36 6.90 -8.25
N ALA A 15 14.48 8.14 -7.73
CA ALA A 15 15.23 8.43 -6.52
C ALA A 15 14.63 7.72 -5.29
N ASP A 16 13.30 7.65 -5.17
CA ASP A 16 12.63 6.98 -4.05
C ASP A 16 12.82 5.46 -4.09
N ILE A 17 12.78 4.84 -5.29
CA ILE A 17 13.06 3.41 -5.45
C ILE A 17 14.53 3.12 -5.09
N ASP A 18 15.46 3.96 -5.53
CA ASP A 18 16.88 3.80 -5.22
C ASP A 18 17.16 3.98 -3.72
N ALA A 19 16.49 4.95 -3.07
CA ALA A 19 16.61 5.21 -1.64
C ALA A 19 16.07 4.07 -0.77
N ALA A 20 15.02 3.37 -1.22
CA ALA A 20 14.51 2.18 -0.53
C ALA A 20 15.53 1.02 -0.52
N GLY A 21 16.49 1.02 -1.45
CA GLY A 21 17.67 0.14 -1.43
C GLY A 21 17.41 -1.34 -1.69
N TYR A 22 16.14 -1.77 -1.81
CA TYR A 22 15.79 -3.16 -2.03
C TYR A 22 15.58 -3.45 -3.53
N LEU A 23 16.49 -4.22 -4.13
CA LEU A 23 16.47 -4.66 -5.53
C LEU A 23 16.09 -3.56 -6.55
N PRO A 24 16.67 -2.35 -6.49
CA PRO A 24 16.20 -1.20 -7.26
C PRO A 24 16.14 -1.47 -8.75
N ALA A 25 17.12 -2.17 -9.34
CA ALA A 25 17.12 -2.49 -10.76
C ALA A 25 15.95 -3.37 -11.20
N VAL A 26 15.53 -4.34 -10.36
CA VAL A 26 14.38 -5.21 -10.62
C VAL A 26 13.09 -4.41 -10.51
N VAL A 27 12.97 -3.62 -9.45
CA VAL A 27 11.78 -2.79 -9.18
C VAL A 27 11.60 -1.76 -10.29
N HIS A 28 12.66 -1.08 -10.72
CA HIS A 28 12.62 -0.18 -11.88
C HIS A 28 12.08 -0.86 -13.13
N ASP A 29 12.56 -2.07 -13.42
CA ASP A 29 12.17 -2.82 -14.61
C ASP A 29 10.67 -3.16 -14.60
N VAL A 30 10.19 -3.61 -13.45
CA VAL A 30 8.79 -3.96 -13.23
C VAL A 30 7.89 -2.72 -13.32
N VAL A 31 8.26 -1.64 -12.62
CA VAL A 31 7.48 -0.39 -12.61
C VAL A 31 7.44 0.25 -14.00
N VAL A 32 8.57 0.36 -14.69
CA VAL A 32 8.61 0.88 -16.07
C VAL A 32 7.72 0.06 -17.00
N THR A 33 7.73 -1.27 -16.84
CA THR A 33 6.91 -2.17 -17.65
C THR A 33 5.43 -1.96 -17.40
N ALA A 34 5.04 -1.82 -16.13
CA ALA A 34 3.65 -1.67 -15.70
C ALA A 34 3.08 -0.28 -16.02
N VAL A 35 3.86 0.79 -15.81
CA VAL A 35 3.47 2.18 -16.12
C VAL A 35 3.41 2.39 -17.64
N GLY A 36 4.35 1.83 -18.38
CA GLY A 36 4.38 1.90 -19.84
C GLY A 36 4.62 3.33 -20.34
N LYS A 37 3.61 3.91 -20.99
CA LYS A 37 3.65 5.27 -21.56
C LYS A 37 2.76 6.26 -20.80
N ASP A 38 2.13 5.83 -19.73
CA ASP A 38 1.22 6.70 -18.99
C ASP A 38 2.01 7.78 -18.25
N HIS A 39 1.41 8.95 -18.17
CA HIS A 39 1.94 10.04 -17.36
C HIS A 39 1.74 9.72 -15.87
N VAL A 40 2.81 9.82 -15.09
CA VAL A 40 2.78 9.65 -13.64
C VAL A 40 2.31 10.95 -13.00
N VAL A 41 1.22 10.88 -12.26
CA VAL A 41 0.66 12.01 -11.50
C VAL A 41 1.37 12.13 -10.16
N THR A 42 1.44 11.04 -9.42
CA THR A 42 2.14 10.94 -8.14
C THR A 42 2.51 9.48 -7.87
N HIS A 43 3.34 9.24 -6.88
CA HIS A 43 3.75 7.91 -6.47
C HIS A 43 3.96 7.83 -4.96
N LEU A 44 4.02 6.62 -4.45
CA LEU A 44 4.41 6.30 -3.08
C LEU A 44 5.29 5.05 -3.11
N VAL A 45 6.47 5.13 -2.52
CA VAL A 45 7.35 3.99 -2.30
C VAL A 45 7.35 3.67 -0.82
N HIS A 46 7.05 2.43 -0.46
CA HIS A 46 6.96 1.97 0.91
C HIS A 46 7.77 0.69 1.07
N ASP A 47 8.75 0.74 1.93
CA ASP A 47 9.59 -0.38 2.30
C ASP A 47 9.24 -0.86 3.71
N GLU A 48 9.18 -2.18 3.86
CA GLU A 48 8.94 -2.84 5.13
C GLU A 48 9.97 -3.94 5.33
N THR A 49 10.54 -3.99 6.53
CA THR A 49 11.44 -5.09 6.92
C THR A 49 10.77 -5.85 8.07
N THR A 50 10.47 -7.11 7.84
CA THR A 50 9.93 -8.00 8.86
C THR A 50 11.04 -8.91 9.37
N PHE A 51 11.07 -9.08 10.69
CA PHE A 51 11.99 -9.98 11.37
C PHE A 51 11.21 -11.21 11.83
N ASP A 52 11.53 -12.35 11.25
CA ASP A 52 11.07 -13.64 11.71
C ASP A 52 12.20 -14.31 12.52
N GLU A 53 11.89 -15.32 13.33
CA GLU A 53 12.89 -15.99 14.19
C GLU A 53 14.11 -16.55 13.42
N MET A 54 13.98 -16.75 12.12
CA MET A 54 15.00 -17.34 11.26
C MET A 54 15.43 -16.50 10.06
N ALA A 55 14.74 -15.41 9.75
CA ALA A 55 15.02 -14.62 8.54
C ALA A 55 14.62 -13.15 8.67
N VAL A 56 15.40 -12.29 8.02
CA VAL A 56 15.02 -10.89 7.72
C VAL A 56 14.41 -10.89 6.33
N ARG A 57 13.16 -10.45 6.20
CA ARG A 57 12.45 -10.34 4.94
C ARG A 57 12.22 -8.88 4.60
N ASN A 58 12.51 -8.52 3.38
CA ASN A 58 12.28 -7.19 2.87
C ASN A 58 11.10 -7.22 1.91
N HIS A 59 10.19 -6.27 2.13
CA HIS A 59 9.06 -5.99 1.25
C HIS A 59 9.20 -4.59 0.68
N LEU A 60 9.02 -4.44 -0.60
CA LEU A 60 8.93 -3.13 -1.22
C LEU A 60 7.62 -3.02 -2.01
N THR A 61 6.84 -2.02 -1.68
CA THR A 61 5.62 -1.67 -2.40
C THR A 61 5.81 -0.33 -3.10
N VAL A 62 5.55 -0.29 -4.39
CA VAL A 62 5.56 0.94 -5.19
C VAL A 62 4.16 1.16 -5.73
N LEU A 63 3.54 2.26 -5.34
CA LEU A 63 2.26 2.72 -5.90
C LEU A 63 2.54 3.86 -6.88
N VAL A 64 2.01 3.76 -8.09
CA VAL A 64 2.09 4.81 -9.10
C VAL A 64 0.69 5.17 -9.56
N LEU A 65 0.30 6.42 -9.32
CA LEU A 65 -0.95 6.97 -9.80
C LEU A 65 -0.73 7.60 -11.17
N THR A 66 -1.50 7.14 -12.13
CA THR A 66 -1.61 7.77 -13.46
C THR A 66 -2.97 8.45 -13.60
N GLU A 67 -3.24 9.07 -14.74
CA GLU A 67 -4.54 9.69 -14.97
C GLU A 67 -5.71 8.71 -15.06
N ARG A 68 -5.44 7.41 -15.31
CA ARG A 68 -6.49 6.41 -15.60
C ARG A 68 -6.43 5.18 -14.71
N ARG A 69 -5.30 4.92 -14.08
CA ARG A 69 -5.07 3.68 -13.33
C ARG A 69 -4.10 3.87 -12.19
N LEU A 70 -4.27 3.04 -11.19
CA LEU A 70 -3.31 2.79 -10.14
C LEU A 70 -2.46 1.59 -10.56
N VAL A 71 -1.15 1.75 -10.56
CA VAL A 71 -0.17 0.68 -10.74
C VAL A 71 0.41 0.37 -9.37
N ILE A 72 0.42 -0.91 -9.03
CA ILE A 72 0.96 -1.43 -7.77
C ILE A 72 2.06 -2.41 -8.14
N ALA A 73 3.25 -2.24 -7.58
CA ALA A 73 4.33 -3.20 -7.74
C ALA A 73 4.80 -3.63 -6.34
N HIS A 74 4.96 -4.94 -6.16
CA HIS A 74 5.52 -5.55 -4.96
C HIS A 74 6.79 -6.29 -5.31
N ALA A 75 7.79 -6.21 -4.44
CA ALA A 75 8.98 -7.03 -4.51
C ALA A 75 9.26 -7.64 -3.13
N ASP A 76 9.40 -8.96 -3.10
CA ASP A 76 9.56 -9.75 -1.89
C ASP A 76 10.74 -10.70 -2.05
N ASP A 77 11.48 -10.96 -0.97
CA ASP A 77 12.45 -12.03 -0.94
C ASP A 77 11.90 -13.28 -0.26
N HIS A 78 12.36 -14.41 -0.72
CA HIS A 78 12.01 -15.72 -0.16
C HIS A 78 13.14 -16.73 -0.41
N GLU A 79 13.08 -17.82 0.31
CA GLU A 79 13.97 -18.96 0.10
C GLU A 79 13.43 -19.85 -1.01
N GLY A 80 14.27 -20.21 -1.96
CA GLY A 80 13.94 -21.13 -3.02
C GLY A 80 14.05 -22.60 -2.56
N PRO A 81 13.62 -23.56 -3.41
CA PRO A 81 13.56 -24.98 -3.06
C PRO A 81 14.90 -25.62 -2.64
N GLU A 82 16.01 -25.04 -3.04
CA GLU A 82 17.37 -25.51 -2.74
C GLU A 82 18.06 -24.62 -1.68
N GLY A 83 17.30 -23.80 -0.95
CA GLY A 83 17.82 -22.87 0.05
C GLY A 83 18.49 -21.63 -0.53
N GLN A 84 18.42 -21.41 -1.87
CA GLN A 84 18.96 -20.21 -2.49
C GLN A 84 18.03 -19.00 -2.25
N ARG A 85 18.64 -17.82 -2.11
CA ARG A 85 17.88 -16.58 -2.03
C ARG A 85 17.23 -16.27 -3.37
N MET A 86 15.92 -16.06 -3.35
CA MET A 86 15.11 -15.68 -4.51
C MET A 86 14.33 -14.41 -4.19
N ALA A 87 13.94 -13.70 -5.24
CA ALA A 87 13.02 -12.59 -5.14
C ALA A 87 11.91 -12.74 -6.17
N THR A 88 10.70 -12.36 -5.76
CA THR A 88 9.55 -12.25 -6.65
C THR A 88 9.14 -10.80 -6.74
N ALA A 89 8.97 -10.31 -7.96
CA ALA A 89 8.42 -8.99 -8.20
C ALA A 89 7.15 -9.11 -9.04
N THR A 90 6.07 -8.58 -8.51
CA THR A 90 4.73 -8.62 -9.10
C THR A 90 4.25 -7.22 -9.39
N SER A 91 3.50 -7.02 -10.47
CA SER A 91 2.79 -5.78 -10.72
C SER A 91 1.32 -6.04 -11.01
N GLU A 92 0.46 -5.24 -10.41
CA GLU A 92 -0.97 -5.17 -10.67
C GLU A 92 -1.34 -3.80 -11.22
N THR A 93 -2.32 -3.77 -12.10
CA THR A 93 -2.84 -2.52 -12.66
C THR A 93 -4.34 -2.44 -12.45
N VAL A 94 -4.77 -1.48 -11.66
CA VAL A 94 -6.16 -1.26 -11.27
C VAL A 94 -6.69 -0.01 -12.00
N PRO A 95 -7.69 -0.11 -12.87
CA PRO A 95 -8.37 1.05 -13.42
C PRO A 95 -8.96 1.91 -12.31
N LEU A 96 -8.82 3.25 -12.34
CA LEU A 96 -9.32 4.10 -11.26
C LEU A 96 -10.83 3.95 -11.02
N ARG A 97 -11.62 3.66 -12.07
CA ARG A 97 -13.05 3.33 -11.93
C ARG A 97 -13.33 2.07 -11.09
N SER A 98 -12.34 1.21 -10.90
CA SER A 98 -12.45 0.01 -10.08
C SER A 98 -12.03 0.24 -8.63
N VAL A 99 -11.34 1.32 -8.34
CA VAL A 99 -11.01 1.70 -6.96
C VAL A 99 -12.30 2.11 -6.25
N ARG A 100 -12.70 1.34 -5.26
CA ARG A 100 -13.99 1.48 -4.54
C ARG A 100 -13.84 2.20 -3.22
N GLY A 101 -12.64 2.13 -2.62
CA GLY A 101 -12.36 2.73 -1.33
C GLY A 101 -10.93 3.20 -1.23
N VAL A 102 -10.78 4.40 -0.69
CA VAL A 102 -9.51 4.94 -0.20
C VAL A 102 -9.78 5.35 1.24
N MET A 103 -9.30 4.58 2.18
CA MET A 103 -9.46 4.85 3.60
C MET A 103 -8.12 5.27 4.19
N LEU A 104 -8.13 6.37 4.92
CA LEU A 104 -6.95 6.89 5.60
C LEU A 104 -7.23 6.98 7.08
N THR A 105 -6.62 6.09 7.85
CA THR A 105 -6.69 6.10 9.31
C THR A 105 -5.50 6.86 9.86
N HIS A 106 -5.75 7.87 10.68
CA HIS A 106 -4.69 8.64 11.34
C HIS A 106 -4.47 8.16 12.77
N THR A 107 -3.23 7.96 13.13
CA THR A 107 -2.78 7.71 14.51
C THR A 107 -2.01 8.93 15.00
N LEU A 108 -2.47 9.52 16.08
CA LEU A 108 -1.95 10.77 16.65
C LEU A 108 -1.52 10.48 18.10
N PRO A 109 -0.25 10.73 18.46
CA PRO A 109 0.13 10.76 19.87
C PRO A 109 -0.44 12.03 20.48
N ASP A 110 -0.76 12.00 21.76
CA ASP A 110 -1.19 13.14 22.56
C ASP A 110 -2.16 14.11 21.84
N PRO A 111 -3.40 13.63 21.52
CA PRO A 111 -4.32 14.39 20.68
C PRO A 111 -4.79 15.71 21.31
N GLU A 112 -4.65 15.86 22.63
CA GLU A 112 -5.03 17.08 23.36
C GLU A 112 -4.06 18.25 23.06
N HIS A 113 -2.83 17.93 22.67
CA HIS A 113 -1.78 18.93 22.33
C HIS A 113 -1.46 18.94 20.83
N TYR A 114 -2.40 18.51 20.02
CA TYR A 114 -2.20 18.45 18.58
C TYR A 114 -2.05 19.85 17.94
N ASP A 115 -0.91 20.12 17.35
CA ASP A 115 -0.51 21.40 16.77
C ASP A 115 -0.49 21.40 15.22
N GLY A 116 -0.91 20.29 14.59
CA GLY A 116 -0.84 20.11 13.13
C GLY A 116 0.48 19.51 12.64
N SER A 117 1.46 19.29 13.51
CA SER A 117 2.74 18.67 13.17
C SER A 117 2.56 17.24 12.64
N LEU A 118 3.46 16.83 11.74
CA LEU A 118 3.55 15.44 11.29
C LEU A 118 4.46 14.59 12.19
N ALA A 119 5.21 15.21 13.11
CA ALA A 119 6.07 14.50 14.02
C ALA A 119 5.26 13.54 14.92
N GLY A 120 5.72 12.32 15.08
CA GLY A 120 5.05 11.28 15.86
C GLY A 120 3.73 10.74 15.24
N ARG A 121 3.27 11.30 14.13
CA ARG A 121 2.05 10.82 13.46
C ARG A 121 2.30 9.55 12.68
N GLY A 122 1.23 8.75 12.59
CA GLY A 122 1.15 7.63 11.68
C GLY A 122 -0.14 7.65 10.87
N ILE A 123 -0.13 6.99 9.74
CA ILE A 123 -1.31 6.70 8.95
C ILE A 123 -1.34 5.21 8.58
N THR A 124 -2.55 4.70 8.39
CA THR A 124 -2.77 3.47 7.64
C THR A 124 -3.57 3.84 6.39
N LEU A 125 -2.97 3.65 5.23
CA LEU A 125 -3.63 3.79 3.94
C LEU A 125 -4.18 2.44 3.53
N THR A 126 -5.50 2.33 3.46
CA THR A 126 -6.18 1.12 2.98
C THR A 126 -6.86 1.43 1.65
N LEU A 127 -6.55 0.62 0.65
CA LEU A 127 -7.11 0.71 -0.70
C LEU A 127 -7.94 -0.53 -0.99
N GLY A 128 -9.09 -0.33 -1.65
CA GLY A 128 -9.96 -1.43 -2.03
C GLY A 128 -10.44 -1.30 -3.47
N TRP A 129 -10.31 -2.38 -4.24
CA TRP A 129 -10.89 -2.51 -5.59
C TRP A 129 -11.72 -3.79 -5.73
N GLY A 130 -11.86 -4.56 -4.65
CA GLY A 130 -12.80 -5.67 -4.52
C GLY A 130 -12.23 -7.03 -4.92
N ALA A 131 -10.90 -7.20 -4.94
CA ALA A 131 -10.25 -8.50 -5.05
C ALA A 131 -10.24 -9.21 -3.69
N VAL A 132 -10.06 -8.45 -2.59
CA VAL A 132 -10.05 -8.95 -1.22
C VAL A 132 -11.06 -8.16 -0.37
N ALA A 133 -11.73 -8.84 0.55
CA ALA A 133 -12.59 -8.22 1.54
C ALA A 133 -12.22 -8.70 2.94
N ARG A 134 -12.12 -7.75 3.85
CA ARG A 134 -11.99 -8.01 5.28
C ARG A 134 -13.39 -8.12 5.88
N LEU A 135 -13.60 -9.15 6.68
CA LEU A 135 -14.83 -9.42 7.39
C LEU A 135 -14.57 -9.37 8.90
N ASP A 136 -15.09 -8.33 9.56
CA ASP A 136 -15.01 -8.18 11.01
C ASP A 136 -16.35 -8.61 11.61
N LEU A 137 -16.38 -9.73 12.32
CA LEU A 137 -17.56 -10.35 12.90
C LEU A 137 -17.48 -10.36 14.41
N LEU A 138 -18.60 -10.01 15.05
CA LEU A 138 -18.83 -10.16 16.47
C LEU A 138 -20.05 -11.07 16.68
N PRO A 139 -20.09 -11.89 17.76
CA PRO A 139 -21.31 -12.62 18.11
C PRO A 139 -22.47 -11.63 18.31
N ALA A 140 -23.58 -11.87 17.62
CA ALA A 140 -24.79 -11.09 17.82
C ALA A 140 -25.39 -11.42 19.20
N VAL A 141 -25.75 -10.40 19.96
CA VAL A 141 -26.38 -10.54 21.27
C VAL A 141 -27.79 -9.98 21.24
N CYS A 142 -28.75 -10.64 21.92
CA CYS A 142 -30.06 -10.08 22.11
C CYS A 142 -30.20 -9.45 23.50
N GLU A 143 -31.22 -8.58 23.66
CA GLU A 143 -31.51 -7.88 24.91
C GLU A 143 -32.15 -8.80 25.98
N ASP A 144 -32.57 -10.02 25.62
CA ASP A 144 -33.17 -10.96 26.53
C ASP A 144 -32.11 -11.80 27.27
N PRO A 145 -31.89 -11.61 28.59
CA PRO A 145 -30.90 -12.34 29.37
C PRO A 145 -31.16 -13.84 29.49
N GLN A 146 -32.40 -14.30 29.17
CA GLN A 146 -32.81 -15.71 29.24
C GLN A 146 -32.83 -16.39 27.84
N CYS A 147 -32.37 -15.69 26.81
CA CYS A 147 -32.33 -16.24 25.48
C CYS A 147 -31.19 -17.25 25.32
N GLU A 148 -31.55 -18.48 25.02
CA GLU A 148 -30.61 -19.57 24.74
C GLU A 148 -30.42 -19.78 23.20
N GLY A 149 -30.96 -18.88 22.39
CA GLY A 149 -30.87 -18.95 20.92
C GLY A 149 -29.49 -18.59 20.40
N ASP A 150 -29.04 -19.27 19.33
CA ASP A 150 -27.91 -18.84 18.56
C ASP A 150 -28.34 -17.67 17.65
N HIS A 151 -27.77 -16.48 17.92
CA HIS A 151 -28.09 -15.28 17.16
C HIS A 151 -27.15 -15.06 15.99
N GLY A 152 -26.21 -15.99 15.77
CA GLY A 152 -25.20 -15.86 14.72
C GLY A 152 -24.21 -14.73 14.99
N TYR A 153 -23.82 -14.03 13.93
CA TYR A 153 -22.80 -12.97 13.98
C TYR A 153 -23.32 -11.72 13.27
N GLU A 154 -22.93 -10.58 13.78
CA GLU A 154 -23.08 -9.29 13.09
C GLU A 154 -21.70 -8.68 12.82
N GLY A 155 -21.59 -7.84 11.80
CA GLY A 155 -20.31 -7.24 11.51
C GLY A 155 -20.28 -6.42 10.24
N THR A 156 -19.07 -6.02 9.86
CA THR A 156 -18.82 -5.19 8.70
C THR A 156 -17.94 -5.91 7.67
N VAL A 157 -18.21 -5.64 6.40
CA VAL A 157 -17.39 -6.06 5.27
C VAL A 157 -16.75 -4.82 4.69
N SER A 158 -15.43 -4.79 4.62
CA SER A 158 -14.68 -3.71 3.99
C SER A 158 -13.75 -4.25 2.91
N SER A 159 -13.56 -3.49 1.84
CA SER A 159 -12.52 -3.82 0.86
C SER A 159 -11.15 -3.52 1.47
N ASP A 160 -10.26 -4.50 1.46
CA ASP A 160 -8.92 -4.43 2.07
C ASP A 160 -7.92 -5.16 1.16
N ASP A 161 -7.81 -4.66 -0.09
CA ASP A 161 -6.93 -5.29 -1.07
C ASP A 161 -5.46 -4.92 -0.82
N LEU A 162 -5.21 -3.72 -0.28
CA LEU A 162 -3.90 -3.25 0.11
C LEU A 162 -3.99 -2.36 1.36
N SER A 163 -3.13 -2.62 2.34
CA SER A 163 -3.02 -1.80 3.55
C SER A 163 -1.55 -1.50 3.85
N LEU A 164 -1.19 -0.21 3.90
CA LEU A 164 0.15 0.27 4.18
C LEU A 164 0.15 1.13 5.44
N ARG A 165 1.06 0.82 6.37
CA ARG A 165 1.23 1.60 7.59
C ARG A 165 2.49 2.46 7.49
N ILE A 166 2.31 3.77 7.51
CA ILE A 166 3.39 4.74 7.42
C ILE A 166 3.41 5.60 8.68
N ALA A 167 4.53 5.63 9.37
CA ALA A 167 4.71 6.43 10.58
C ALA A 167 5.95 7.32 10.45
N ALA A 168 5.85 8.57 10.90
CA ALA A 168 6.94 9.53 10.85
C ALA A 168 8.18 9.06 11.61
N GLU A 169 7.99 8.32 12.71
CA GLU A 169 9.09 7.79 13.52
C GLU A 169 9.90 6.70 12.82
N THR A 170 9.23 5.88 11.99
CA THR A 170 9.85 4.73 11.32
C THR A 170 10.32 5.08 9.92
N HIS A 171 9.52 5.85 9.18
CA HIS A 171 9.72 6.08 7.74
C HIS A 171 10.16 7.53 7.42
N GLY A 172 10.18 8.41 8.43
CA GLY A 172 10.45 9.83 8.25
C GLY A 172 9.21 10.66 7.91
N VAL A 173 9.29 11.96 8.19
CA VAL A 173 8.20 12.92 7.93
C VAL A 173 7.94 13.07 6.44
N GLU A 174 8.98 13.07 5.63
CA GLU A 174 8.87 13.23 4.17
C GLU A 174 8.09 12.07 3.54
N ARG A 175 8.28 10.84 4.01
CA ARG A 175 7.54 9.68 3.54
C ARG A 175 6.08 9.74 3.94
N LEU A 176 5.81 10.18 5.16
CA LEU A 176 4.44 10.40 5.64
C LEU A 176 3.72 11.49 4.82
N GLU A 177 4.39 12.60 4.53
CA GLU A 177 3.86 13.67 3.69
C GLU A 177 3.56 13.19 2.27
N GLN A 178 4.47 12.43 1.68
CA GLN A 178 4.27 11.82 0.36
C GLN A 178 3.04 10.90 0.34
N ALA A 179 2.85 10.10 1.40
CA ALA A 179 1.69 9.22 1.52
C ALA A 179 0.37 10.00 1.66
N LEU A 180 0.38 11.13 2.38
CA LEU A 180 -0.78 12.02 2.48
C LEU A 180 -1.12 12.66 1.13
N ILE A 181 -0.12 13.15 0.40
CA ILE A 181 -0.28 13.71 -0.95
C ILE A 181 -0.84 12.64 -1.89
N PHE A 182 -0.23 11.45 -1.91
CA PHE A 182 -0.69 10.34 -2.73
C PHE A 182 -2.15 9.98 -2.46
N SER A 183 -2.52 9.86 -1.19
CA SER A 183 -3.89 9.52 -0.77
C SER A 183 -4.89 10.58 -1.19
N SER A 184 -4.53 11.87 -1.05
CA SER A 184 -5.35 13.01 -1.47
C SER A 184 -5.58 13.01 -2.99
N GLU A 185 -4.50 12.82 -3.77
CA GLU A 185 -4.56 12.77 -5.22
C GLU A 185 -5.38 11.58 -5.74
N LEU A 186 -5.25 10.42 -5.10
CA LEU A 186 -6.04 9.24 -5.45
C LEU A 186 -7.51 9.44 -5.10
N SER A 187 -7.82 9.99 -3.92
CA SER A 187 -9.19 10.26 -3.47
C SER A 187 -9.92 11.30 -4.34
N ALA A 188 -9.17 12.26 -4.90
CA ALA A 188 -9.74 13.30 -5.76
C ALA A 188 -10.12 12.79 -7.16
N ARG A 189 -9.79 11.54 -7.49
CA ARG A 189 -10.04 10.91 -8.82
C ARG A 189 -11.01 9.72 -8.74
N PRO A 190 -12.21 9.88 -8.16
CA PRO A 190 -13.14 8.77 -8.09
C PRO A 190 -13.61 8.40 -9.50
N GLY A 191 -13.42 7.13 -9.89
CA GLY A 191 -14.26 6.45 -10.86
C GLY A 191 -14.62 7.14 -12.19
N ARG A 192 -13.68 7.89 -12.81
CA ARG A 192 -13.91 8.41 -14.16
C ARG A 192 -13.56 7.42 -15.26
#